data_1193954295af7e90d22c28e9e3c1541c
#
_entry.id   1193954295af7e90d22c28e9e3c1541c
#
_cell.length_a   1.000
_cell.length_b   1.000
_cell.length_c   1.000
_cell.angle_alpha   90.00
_cell.angle_beta   90.00
_cell.angle_gamma   90.00
#
_symmetry.space_group_name_H-M   'P 1'
#
loop_
_entity.id
_entity.type
_entity.pdbx_description
1 polymer ?
#
loop_
_entity_poly.entity_id
_entity_poly.type
_entity_poly.pdbx_seq_one_letter_code
_entity_poly.pdbx_strand_id
1 'polypeptide(L)'
;MQRAAAPTDGRAARAARTRDAIVDATVALVEEGDVRPTAPRIAARAGVSVRSVFQHFDDLPALYTAVIDRVSDRLAALVVPVGPDAPLEERIEAVVRHRADLLEAMTPYRRAAAVHAPFAPQIGAAVARGTALLRRELEAAVAPELDALPAATRDEVL
;
A
#
# COMPACT_ATOMS: atom_id res chain seq x y z
N MET A 1 -3.37 33.90 -33.44
CA MET A 1 -2.58 34.24 -32.24
C MET A 1 -2.51 33.03 -31.35
N GLN A 2 -1.39 32.31 -31.45
CA GLN A 2 -1.15 31.07 -30.69
C GLN A 2 -0.52 31.44 -29.35
N ARG A 3 -1.23 31.18 -28.27
CA ARG A 3 -0.79 31.49 -26.91
C ARG A 3 0.27 30.46 -26.55
N ALA A 4 1.52 30.87 -26.45
CA ALA A 4 2.64 30.03 -26.02
C ALA A 4 2.36 29.47 -24.61
N ALA A 5 2.38 28.16 -24.47
CA ALA A 5 2.29 27.48 -23.17
C ALA A 5 3.48 27.90 -22.29
N ALA A 6 3.17 28.28 -21.04
CA ALA A 6 4.11 28.91 -20.12
C ALA A 6 5.23 27.94 -19.66
N PRO A 7 6.43 28.46 -19.32
CA PRO A 7 7.60 27.66 -18.88
C PRO A 7 7.43 26.93 -17.53
N THR A 8 6.32 27.11 -16.84
CA THR A 8 5.96 26.50 -15.54
C THR A 8 5.69 25.01 -15.63
N ASP A 9 5.21 24.51 -16.77
CA ASP A 9 4.79 23.11 -16.94
C ASP A 9 5.99 22.13 -16.90
N GLY A 10 7.10 22.48 -17.52
CA GLY A 10 8.29 21.63 -17.55
C GLY A 10 9.01 21.52 -16.20
N ARG A 11 8.97 22.56 -15.34
CA ARG A 11 9.59 22.52 -14.01
C ARG A 11 8.74 21.68 -13.06
N ALA A 12 7.42 21.86 -13.07
CA ALA A 12 6.49 21.06 -12.27
C ALA A 12 6.55 19.58 -12.65
N ALA A 13 6.56 19.26 -13.94
CA ALA A 13 6.70 17.90 -14.42
C ALA A 13 8.04 17.24 -14.02
N ARG A 14 9.16 18.01 -14.02
CA ARG A 14 10.45 17.50 -13.53
C ARG A 14 10.44 17.26 -12.03
N ALA A 15 9.86 18.16 -11.24
CA ALA A 15 9.72 18.01 -9.81
C ALA A 15 8.87 16.77 -9.45
N ALA A 16 7.76 16.56 -10.15
CA ALA A 16 6.93 15.37 -9.97
C ALA A 16 7.71 14.07 -10.25
N ARG A 17 8.43 13.99 -11.39
CA ARG A 17 9.26 12.82 -11.71
C ARG A 17 10.34 12.56 -10.66
N THR A 18 10.97 13.59 -10.13
CA THR A 18 11.99 13.44 -9.08
C THR A 18 11.35 12.91 -7.79
N ARG A 19 10.15 13.43 -7.42
CA ARG A 19 9.40 12.97 -6.26
C ARG A 19 9.01 11.50 -6.41
N ASP A 20 8.51 11.09 -7.56
CA ASP A 20 8.15 9.70 -7.86
C ASP A 20 9.38 8.78 -7.81
N ALA A 21 10.52 9.19 -8.36
CA ALA A 21 11.77 8.43 -8.31
C ALA A 21 12.25 8.20 -6.86
N ILE A 22 12.08 9.17 -5.96
CA ILE A 22 12.42 9.03 -4.53
C ILE A 22 11.49 8.01 -3.86
N VAL A 23 10.18 8.08 -4.13
CA VAL A 23 9.20 7.12 -3.60
C VAL A 23 9.50 5.70 -4.10
N ASP A 24 9.70 5.54 -5.42
CA ASP A 24 9.98 4.22 -6.02
C ASP A 24 11.31 3.64 -5.55
N ALA A 25 12.34 4.46 -5.34
CA ALA A 25 13.60 4.04 -4.74
C ALA A 25 13.43 3.55 -3.29
N THR A 26 12.57 4.20 -2.51
CA THR A 26 12.27 3.79 -1.14
C THR A 26 11.50 2.46 -1.12
N VAL A 27 10.50 2.31 -2.00
CA VAL A 27 9.77 1.05 -2.19
C VAL A 27 10.74 -0.09 -2.53
N ALA A 28 11.61 0.10 -3.52
CA ALA A 28 12.58 -0.92 -3.92
C ALA A 28 13.53 -1.33 -2.79
N LEU A 29 14.01 -0.39 -1.97
CA LEU A 29 14.85 -0.71 -0.80
C LEU A 29 14.10 -1.56 0.22
N VAL A 30 12.82 -1.26 0.47
CA VAL A 30 11.97 -2.06 1.38
C VAL A 30 11.74 -3.47 0.82
N GLU A 31 11.49 -3.60 -0.47
CA GLU A 31 11.33 -4.89 -1.16
C GLU A 31 12.61 -5.75 -1.08
N GLU A 32 13.78 -5.11 -1.11
CA GLU A 32 15.10 -5.74 -0.92
C GLU A 32 15.41 -6.09 0.54
N GLY A 33 14.49 -5.80 1.48
CA GLY A 33 14.60 -6.15 2.89
C GLY A 33 15.17 -5.05 3.80
N ASP A 34 15.43 -3.84 3.28
CA ASP A 34 15.81 -2.69 4.11
C ASP A 34 14.58 -2.13 4.82
N VAL A 35 14.33 -2.57 6.05
CA VAL A 35 13.18 -2.12 6.85
C VAL A 35 13.31 -0.69 7.40
N ARG A 36 14.50 -0.05 7.27
CA ARG A 36 14.78 1.32 7.71
C ARG A 36 15.68 2.08 6.73
N PRO A 37 15.21 2.29 5.50
CA PRO A 37 16.03 2.97 4.50
C PRO A 37 16.35 4.40 4.96
N THR A 38 17.64 4.75 4.92
CA THR A 38 18.12 6.07 5.31
C THR A 38 18.10 7.04 4.13
N ALA A 39 17.99 8.35 4.40
CA ALA A 39 17.98 9.38 3.35
C ALA A 39 19.20 9.27 2.38
N PRO A 40 20.44 9.00 2.82
CA PRO A 40 21.56 8.76 1.89
C PRO A 40 21.36 7.53 1.00
N ARG A 41 20.82 6.42 1.49
CA ARG A 41 20.56 5.23 0.67
C ARG A 41 19.44 5.46 -0.34
N ILE A 42 18.37 6.13 0.09
CA ILE A 42 17.27 6.53 -0.78
C ILE A 42 17.77 7.44 -1.89
N ALA A 43 18.54 8.49 -1.54
CA ALA A 43 19.12 9.42 -2.50
C ALA A 43 20.01 8.73 -3.52
N ALA A 44 20.91 7.85 -3.07
CA ALA A 44 21.79 7.06 -3.95
C ALA A 44 20.99 6.18 -4.91
N ARG A 45 19.95 5.48 -4.40
CA ARG A 45 19.09 4.61 -5.22
C ARG A 45 18.25 5.40 -6.23
N ALA A 46 17.76 6.58 -5.85
CA ALA A 46 16.96 7.46 -6.72
C ALA A 46 17.81 8.27 -7.72
N GLY A 47 19.16 8.23 -7.62
CA GLY A 47 20.05 9.02 -8.46
C GLY A 47 19.98 10.52 -8.19
N VAL A 48 19.67 10.93 -6.93
CA VAL A 48 19.55 12.33 -6.52
C VAL A 48 20.44 12.65 -5.32
N SER A 49 20.58 13.94 -4.96
CA SER A 49 21.27 14.32 -3.73
C SER A 49 20.36 14.12 -2.52
N VAL A 50 20.94 13.94 -1.31
CA VAL A 50 20.20 13.92 -0.04
C VAL A 50 19.44 15.25 0.16
N ARG A 51 20.02 16.38 -0.24
CA ARG A 51 19.32 17.66 -0.25
C ARG A 51 18.06 17.63 -1.11
N SER A 52 18.10 16.96 -2.27
CA SER A 52 16.91 16.83 -3.13
C SER A 52 15.80 16.03 -2.45
N VAL A 53 16.13 14.98 -1.70
CA VAL A 53 15.13 14.23 -0.92
C VAL A 53 14.37 15.18 0.01
N PHE A 54 15.07 16.01 0.79
CA PHE A 54 14.46 16.98 1.72
C PHE A 54 13.90 18.24 1.06
N GLN A 55 14.12 18.45 -0.24
CA GLN A 55 13.41 19.44 -1.02
C GLN A 55 12.02 18.97 -1.48
N HIS A 56 11.82 17.65 -1.59
CA HIS A 56 10.57 17.03 -2.01
C HIS A 56 9.73 16.49 -0.86
N PHE A 57 10.34 16.23 0.29
CA PHE A 57 9.70 15.73 1.51
C PHE A 57 10.28 16.46 2.71
N ASP A 58 9.42 17.06 3.52
CA ASP A 58 9.83 17.85 4.70
C ASP A 58 10.61 16.97 5.70
N ASP A 59 10.24 15.70 5.81
CA ASP A 59 10.87 14.70 6.65
C ASP A 59 10.68 13.27 6.08
N LEU A 60 11.29 12.27 6.72
CA LEU A 60 11.10 10.86 6.38
C LEU A 60 9.66 10.35 6.62
N PRO A 61 8.95 10.75 7.69
CA PRO A 61 7.54 10.42 7.84
C PRO A 61 6.65 10.84 6.66
N ALA A 62 6.86 12.03 6.10
CA ALA A 62 6.14 12.49 4.90
C ALA A 62 6.47 11.63 3.67
N LEU A 63 7.72 11.23 3.50
CA LEU A 63 8.12 10.28 2.46
C LEU A 63 7.46 8.90 2.68
N TYR A 64 7.44 8.39 3.90
CA TYR A 64 6.81 7.10 4.19
C TYR A 64 5.30 7.12 3.94
N THR A 65 4.63 8.24 4.17
CA THR A 65 3.21 8.39 3.79
C THR A 65 3.02 8.23 2.27
N ALA A 66 3.85 8.87 1.47
CA ALA A 66 3.79 8.73 0.01
C ALA A 66 4.13 7.29 -0.46
N VAL A 67 5.02 6.59 0.26
CA VAL A 67 5.32 5.16 0.01
C VAL A 67 4.10 4.30 0.33
N ILE A 68 3.40 4.56 1.43
CA ILE A 68 2.18 3.85 1.81
C ILE A 68 1.11 4.00 0.72
N ASP A 69 0.87 5.21 0.24
CA ASP A 69 -0.10 5.48 -0.81
C ASP A 69 0.26 4.69 -2.08
N ARG A 70 1.52 4.75 -2.53
CA ARG A 70 2.02 4.01 -3.69
C ARG A 70 1.89 2.49 -3.55
N VAL A 71 2.19 1.95 -2.38
CA VAL A 71 2.07 0.52 -2.08
C VAL A 71 0.61 0.11 -1.98
N SER A 72 -0.24 0.92 -1.35
CA SER A 72 -1.67 0.66 -1.24
C SER A 72 -2.34 0.55 -2.61
N ASP A 73 -2.00 1.46 -3.55
CA ASP A 73 -2.51 1.41 -4.92
C ASP A 73 -2.08 0.14 -5.65
N ARG A 74 -0.81 -0.27 -5.50
CA ARG A 74 -0.29 -1.51 -6.10
C ARG A 74 -0.97 -2.75 -5.53
N LEU A 75 -1.15 -2.81 -4.23
CA LEU A 75 -1.77 -3.95 -3.54
C LEU A 75 -3.27 -4.02 -3.82
N ALA A 76 -3.96 -2.88 -3.92
CA ALA A 76 -5.37 -2.84 -4.29
C ALA A 76 -5.63 -3.43 -5.68
N ALA A 77 -4.68 -3.27 -6.61
CA ALA A 77 -4.77 -3.87 -7.95
C ALA A 77 -4.63 -5.40 -7.96
N LEU A 78 -4.10 -5.99 -6.88
CA LEU A 78 -3.98 -7.45 -6.71
C LEU A 78 -5.24 -8.06 -6.08
N VAL A 79 -6.14 -7.24 -5.57
CA VAL A 79 -7.38 -7.71 -4.94
C VAL A 79 -8.38 -8.12 -6.01
N VAL A 80 -8.71 -9.41 -6.07
CA VAL A 80 -9.72 -9.96 -6.98
C VAL A 80 -10.96 -10.32 -6.16
N PRO A 81 -12.09 -9.61 -6.36
CA PRO A 81 -13.33 -9.96 -5.67
C PRO A 81 -13.78 -11.38 -6.04
N VAL A 82 -14.12 -12.17 -5.05
CA VAL A 82 -14.74 -13.48 -5.24
C VAL A 82 -16.26 -13.29 -5.17
N GLY A 83 -16.94 -13.56 -6.29
CA GLY A 83 -18.40 -13.39 -6.34
C GLY A 83 -19.14 -14.43 -5.51
N PRO A 84 -20.36 -14.12 -5.00
CA PRO A 84 -21.13 -15.02 -4.15
C PRO A 84 -21.80 -16.17 -4.89
N ASP A 85 -21.78 -16.16 -6.23
CA ASP A 85 -22.54 -17.09 -7.07
C ASP A 85 -21.88 -18.48 -7.24
N ALA A 86 -20.59 -18.59 -6.91
CA ALA A 86 -19.88 -19.88 -6.96
C ALA A 86 -20.16 -20.72 -5.70
N PRO A 87 -20.01 -22.06 -5.77
CA PRO A 87 -20.07 -22.93 -4.58
C PRO A 87 -19.10 -22.46 -3.48
N LEU A 88 -19.50 -22.61 -2.20
CA LEU A 88 -18.72 -22.15 -1.05
C LEU A 88 -17.27 -22.65 -1.09
N GLU A 89 -17.07 -23.93 -1.45
CA GLU A 89 -15.74 -24.54 -1.49
C GLU A 89 -14.81 -23.82 -2.51
N GLU A 90 -15.33 -23.52 -3.70
CA GLU A 90 -14.60 -22.79 -4.73
C GLU A 90 -14.30 -21.36 -4.31
N ARG A 91 -15.23 -20.69 -3.60
CA ARG A 91 -15.03 -19.34 -3.05
C ARG A 91 -13.95 -19.33 -1.99
N ILE A 92 -13.97 -20.29 -1.06
CA ILE A 92 -12.93 -20.43 -0.02
C ILE A 92 -11.56 -20.68 -0.66
N GLU A 93 -11.48 -21.58 -1.63
CA GLU A 93 -10.23 -21.89 -2.33
C GLU A 93 -9.65 -20.66 -3.04
N ALA A 94 -10.50 -19.90 -3.72
CA ALA A 94 -10.11 -18.66 -4.40
C ALA A 94 -9.62 -17.60 -3.40
N VAL A 95 -10.32 -17.40 -2.28
CA VAL A 95 -9.90 -16.48 -1.21
C VAL A 95 -8.57 -16.91 -0.61
N VAL A 96 -8.38 -18.18 -0.29
CA VAL A 96 -7.13 -18.69 0.31
C VAL A 96 -5.95 -18.48 -0.62
N ARG A 97 -6.08 -18.85 -1.90
CA ARG A 97 -5.03 -18.69 -2.91
C ARG A 97 -4.65 -17.22 -3.08
N HIS A 98 -5.65 -16.39 -3.33
CA HIS A 98 -5.46 -14.97 -3.53
C HIS A 98 -4.85 -14.29 -2.29
N ARG A 99 -5.28 -14.69 -1.10
CA ARG A 99 -4.78 -14.16 0.17
C ARG A 99 -3.32 -14.56 0.42
N ALA A 100 -2.93 -15.76 0.04
CA ALA A 100 -1.54 -16.21 0.15
C ALA A 100 -0.62 -15.32 -0.70
N ASP A 101 -0.95 -15.12 -1.98
CA ASP A 101 -0.19 -14.29 -2.91
C ASP A 101 -0.09 -12.82 -2.41
N LEU A 102 -1.21 -12.26 -1.95
CA LEU A 102 -1.26 -10.91 -1.43
C LEU A 102 -0.42 -10.74 -0.15
N LEU A 103 -0.52 -11.68 0.80
CA LEU A 103 0.25 -11.63 2.05
C LEU A 103 1.76 -11.80 1.81
N GLU A 104 2.14 -12.61 0.82
CA GLU A 104 3.52 -12.73 0.38
C GLU A 104 4.03 -11.39 -0.17
N ALA A 105 3.30 -10.78 -1.09
CA ALA A 105 3.61 -9.46 -1.64
C ALA A 105 3.67 -8.36 -0.57
N MET A 106 2.85 -8.44 0.47
CA MET A 106 2.80 -7.47 1.58
C MET A 106 3.92 -7.66 2.61
N THR A 107 4.59 -8.80 2.66
CA THR A 107 5.52 -9.16 3.74
C THR A 107 6.64 -8.13 3.96
N PRO A 108 7.37 -7.62 2.96
CA PRO A 108 8.42 -6.62 3.17
C PRO A 108 7.87 -5.32 3.76
N TYR A 109 6.70 -4.88 3.30
CA TYR A 109 6.07 -3.65 3.77
C TYR A 109 5.55 -3.78 5.21
N ARG A 110 4.99 -4.94 5.58
CA ARG A 110 4.56 -5.22 6.96
C ARG A 110 5.73 -5.22 7.94
N ARG A 111 6.88 -5.76 7.53
CA ARG A 111 8.11 -5.70 8.33
C ARG A 111 8.59 -4.27 8.53
N ALA A 112 8.63 -3.46 7.48
CA ALA A 112 8.98 -2.05 7.59
C ALA A 112 7.95 -1.28 8.43
N ALA A 113 6.64 -1.51 8.23
CA ALA A 113 5.58 -0.89 9.00
C ALA A 113 5.69 -1.19 10.50
N ALA A 114 6.00 -2.42 10.89
CA ALA A 114 6.18 -2.80 12.29
C ALA A 114 7.30 -2.00 13.00
N VAL A 115 8.35 -1.63 12.25
CA VAL A 115 9.46 -0.81 12.77
C VAL A 115 9.08 0.65 12.90
N HIS A 116 8.27 1.17 11.98
CA HIS A 116 7.97 2.61 11.88
C HIS A 116 6.65 3.01 12.54
N ALA A 117 5.65 2.13 12.64
CA ALA A 117 4.33 2.44 13.19
C ALA A 117 4.35 3.04 14.61
N PRO A 118 5.24 2.64 15.53
CA PRO A 118 5.31 3.27 16.85
C PRO A 118 5.67 4.76 16.82
N PHE A 119 6.30 5.22 15.75
CA PHE A 119 6.79 6.60 15.61
C PHE A 119 6.03 7.39 14.54
N ALA A 120 5.11 6.75 13.82
CA ALA A 120 4.37 7.33 12.70
C ALA A 120 2.93 6.80 12.69
N PRO A 121 1.99 7.46 13.38
CA PRO A 121 0.60 7.02 13.52
C PRO A 121 -0.11 6.77 12.19
N GLN A 122 0.25 7.49 11.13
CA GLN A 122 -0.29 7.31 9.78
C GLN A 122 0.02 5.93 9.20
N ILE A 123 1.16 5.33 9.57
CA ILE A 123 1.52 3.95 9.17
C ILE A 123 0.60 2.94 9.86
N GLY A 124 0.39 3.09 11.17
CA GLY A 124 -0.55 2.26 11.93
C GLY A 124 -1.97 2.34 11.36
N ALA A 125 -2.44 3.55 11.04
CA ALA A 125 -3.74 3.78 10.43
C ALA A 125 -3.86 3.10 9.04
N ALA A 126 -2.80 3.14 8.22
CA ALA A 126 -2.79 2.47 6.92
C ALA A 126 -2.86 0.95 7.06
N VAL A 127 -2.11 0.37 7.99
CA VAL A 127 -2.17 -1.08 8.30
C VAL A 127 -3.57 -1.48 8.75
N ALA A 128 -4.20 -0.69 9.62
CA ALA A 128 -5.56 -0.94 10.10
C ALA A 128 -6.60 -0.89 8.95
N ARG A 129 -6.49 0.12 8.06
CA ARG A 129 -7.36 0.20 6.87
C ARG A 129 -7.21 -1.01 5.95
N GLY A 130 -5.97 -1.44 5.69
CA GLY A 130 -5.70 -2.64 4.89
C GLY A 130 -6.30 -3.89 5.52
N THR A 131 -6.15 -4.08 6.82
CA THR A 131 -6.73 -5.21 7.56
C THR A 131 -8.26 -5.18 7.49
N ALA A 132 -8.89 -4.01 7.65
CA ALA A 132 -10.35 -3.86 7.55
C ALA A 132 -10.87 -4.14 6.13
N LEU A 133 -10.11 -3.77 5.09
CA LEU A 133 -10.46 -4.11 3.70
C LEU A 133 -10.46 -5.62 3.50
N LEU A 134 -9.39 -6.28 3.89
CA LEU A 134 -9.25 -7.73 3.76
C LEU A 134 -10.33 -8.51 4.52
N ARG A 135 -10.73 -8.00 5.70
CA ARG A 135 -11.84 -8.58 6.47
C ARG A 135 -13.16 -8.46 5.70
N ARG A 136 -13.49 -7.28 5.17
CA ARG A 136 -14.73 -7.08 4.39
C ARG A 136 -14.81 -7.95 3.15
N GLU A 137 -13.69 -8.21 2.48
CA GLU A 137 -13.64 -9.12 1.34
C GLU A 137 -13.95 -10.55 1.73
N LEU A 138 -13.39 -11.01 2.85
CA LEU A 138 -13.71 -12.34 3.38
C LEU A 138 -15.20 -12.44 3.77
N GLU A 139 -15.72 -11.46 4.48
CA GLU A 139 -17.14 -11.38 4.85
C GLU A 139 -18.05 -11.42 3.60
N ALA A 140 -17.68 -10.68 2.55
CA ALA A 140 -18.43 -10.68 1.29
C ALA A 140 -18.38 -12.05 0.57
N ALA A 141 -17.22 -12.73 0.62
CA ALA A 141 -17.07 -14.04 0.00
C ALA A 141 -17.90 -15.14 0.68
N VAL A 142 -18.23 -15.01 1.96
CA VAL A 142 -19.04 -15.97 2.74
C VAL A 142 -20.39 -15.40 3.18
N ALA A 143 -20.81 -14.27 2.60
CA ALA A 143 -22.05 -13.58 2.97
C ALA A 143 -23.30 -14.48 2.91
N PRO A 144 -23.53 -15.32 1.86
CA PRO A 144 -24.71 -16.18 1.81
C PRO A 144 -24.81 -17.15 3.01
N GLU A 145 -23.67 -17.67 3.46
CA GLU A 145 -23.60 -18.58 4.60
C GLU A 145 -23.79 -17.83 5.92
N LEU A 146 -23.20 -16.66 6.07
CA LEU A 146 -23.39 -15.81 7.24
C LEU A 146 -24.84 -15.37 7.39
N ASP A 147 -25.52 -15.06 6.28
CA ASP A 147 -26.92 -14.65 6.28
C ASP A 147 -27.88 -15.80 6.64
N ALA A 148 -27.48 -17.03 6.42
CA ALA A 148 -28.22 -18.22 6.83
C ALA A 148 -28.07 -18.55 8.33
N LEU A 149 -27.11 -17.95 9.04
CA LEU A 149 -26.90 -18.20 10.47
C LEU A 149 -27.91 -17.41 11.35
N PRO A 150 -28.31 -17.95 12.50
CA PRO A 150 -29.01 -17.16 13.53
C PRO A 150 -28.17 -15.95 13.97
N ALA A 151 -28.83 -14.83 14.28
CA ALA A 151 -28.13 -13.58 14.64
C ALA A 151 -27.10 -13.76 15.78
N ALA A 152 -27.48 -14.52 16.83
CA ALA A 152 -26.57 -14.79 17.95
C ALA A 152 -25.28 -15.52 17.54
N THR A 153 -25.37 -16.46 16.60
CA THR A 153 -24.20 -17.20 16.11
C THR A 153 -23.34 -16.34 15.17
N ARG A 154 -23.96 -15.43 14.40
CA ARG A 154 -23.25 -14.50 13.52
C ARG A 154 -22.32 -13.56 14.29
N ASP A 155 -22.79 -13.02 15.43
CA ASP A 155 -22.03 -12.12 16.29
C ASP A 155 -20.85 -12.81 16.99
N GLU A 156 -20.87 -14.14 17.14
CA GLU A 156 -19.76 -14.91 17.71
C GLU A 156 -18.68 -15.25 16.66
N VAL A 157 -19.01 -15.27 15.38
CA VAL A 157 -18.13 -15.66 14.29
C VAL A 157 -17.39 -14.47 13.68
N LEU A 158 -17.92 -13.26 13.79
CA LEU A 158 -17.35 -12.00 13.24
C LEU A 158 -16.61 -11.21 14.31
#